data_d327e2ab02acb5fee96abee832eb5cc0
#
_entry.id   d327e2ab02acb5fee96abee832eb5cc0
#
_cell.length_a   1.000
_cell.length_b   1.000
_cell.length_c   1.000
_cell.angle_alpha   90.00
_cell.angle_beta   90.00
_cell.angle_gamma   90.00
#
_symmetry.space_group_name_H-M   'P 1'
#
loop_
_entity.id
_entity.type
_entity.pdbx_description
1 polymer ?
#
loop_
_entity_poly.entity_id
_entity_poly.type
_entity_poly.pdbx_seq_one_letter_code
_entity_poly.pdbx_strand_id
1 'polypeptide(L)'
;MQQLCPMLAQAQANVVGVVDENEKDDVPLGAAVADAGYWSEANVATETADCELIIATQKDHKQRAALRDAPQPRGRKPKHMTARERMDRKLRTQQGHERYRRRGASVEPVFGQMKDRQSARRFSMRGLDRCRGEWNLHAAVHNMRKLHRDSVRRAEKAKEKPAKRAKGAA
;
A
#
# COMPACT_ATOMS: atom_id res chain seq x y z
N MET A 1 -12.15 2.65 -18.07
CA MET A 1 -11.05 2.54 -17.08
C MET A 1 -11.21 3.56 -15.93
N GLN A 2 -12.29 3.50 -15.20
CA GLN A 2 -12.55 4.40 -14.05
C GLN A 2 -12.63 3.59 -12.75
N GLN A 3 -11.61 2.77 -12.48
CA GLN A 3 -11.64 1.91 -11.29
C GLN A 3 -10.91 2.50 -10.08
N LEU A 4 -10.09 3.55 -10.25
CA LEU A 4 -9.32 4.11 -9.16
C LEU A 4 -10.23 4.71 -8.07
N CYS A 5 -11.19 5.56 -8.44
CA CYS A 5 -12.08 6.20 -7.46
C CYS A 5 -12.92 5.21 -6.65
N PRO A 6 -13.58 4.19 -7.27
CA PRO A 6 -14.29 3.16 -6.50
C PRO A 6 -13.36 2.38 -5.56
N MET A 7 -12.13 2.10 -5.98
CA MET A 7 -11.15 1.41 -5.12
C MET A 7 -10.70 2.26 -3.94
N LEU A 8 -10.49 3.57 -4.14
CA LEU A 8 -10.15 4.49 -3.05
C LEU A 8 -11.32 4.63 -2.06
N ALA A 9 -12.54 4.77 -2.56
CA ALA A 9 -13.73 4.82 -1.72
C ALA A 9 -13.89 3.54 -0.88
N GLN A 10 -13.69 2.37 -1.50
CA GLN A 10 -13.72 1.09 -0.79
C GLN A 10 -12.59 0.98 0.25
N ALA A 11 -11.38 1.45 -0.08
CA ALA A 11 -10.26 1.46 0.85
C ALA A 11 -10.55 2.36 2.05
N GLN A 12 -11.11 3.55 1.82
CA GLN A 12 -11.54 4.46 2.88
C GLN A 12 -12.59 3.82 3.79
N ALA A 13 -13.62 3.21 3.21
CA ALA A 13 -14.65 2.52 3.96
C ALA A 13 -14.09 1.36 4.82
N ASN A 14 -13.11 0.63 4.28
CA ASN A 14 -12.45 -0.45 5.02
C ASN A 14 -11.60 0.08 6.18
N VAL A 15 -10.92 1.21 6.02
CA VAL A 15 -10.13 1.84 7.10
C VAL A 15 -11.07 2.30 8.21
N VAL A 16 -12.14 3.01 7.89
CA VAL A 16 -13.15 3.44 8.86
C VAL A 16 -13.79 2.26 9.61
N GLY A 17 -14.00 1.13 8.93
CA GLY A 17 -14.54 -0.10 9.54
C GLY A 17 -13.61 -0.81 10.52
N VAL A 18 -12.31 -0.46 10.55
CA VAL A 18 -11.29 -1.09 11.43
C VAL A 18 -10.93 -0.20 12.62
N VAL A 19 -11.24 1.09 12.56
CA VAL A 19 -10.95 2.05 13.62
C VAL A 19 -12.09 2.06 14.66
N ASP A 20 -11.75 2.29 15.94
CA ASP A 20 -12.73 2.37 17.04
C ASP A 20 -13.84 3.39 16.78
N GLU A 21 -15.03 3.11 17.29
CA GLU A 21 -16.23 3.92 17.03
C GLU A 21 -16.11 5.40 17.40
N ASN A 22 -15.20 5.72 18.30
CA ASN A 22 -14.93 7.10 18.73
C ASN A 22 -13.96 7.88 17.82
N GLU A 23 -13.29 7.22 16.86
CA GLU A 23 -12.31 7.82 15.96
C GLU A 23 -12.75 7.73 14.47
N LYS A 24 -13.99 7.33 14.19
CA LYS A 24 -14.46 6.98 12.83
C LYS A 24 -14.50 8.14 11.83
N ASP A 25 -14.64 9.35 12.30
CA ASP A 25 -15.03 10.45 11.41
C ASP A 25 -13.87 11.12 10.66
N ASP A 26 -12.60 10.79 10.96
CA ASP A 26 -11.49 11.58 10.42
C ASP A 26 -10.18 10.81 10.18
N VAL A 27 -10.24 9.52 9.80
CA VAL A 27 -9.00 8.78 9.47
C VAL A 27 -8.69 8.90 7.98
N PRO A 28 -7.75 9.78 7.58
CA PRO A 28 -7.38 9.93 6.19
C PRO A 28 -6.62 8.71 5.67
N LEU A 29 -6.79 8.35 4.41
CA LEU A 29 -5.95 7.34 3.75
C LEU A 29 -4.47 7.73 3.71
N GLY A 30 -4.19 9.03 3.82
CA GLY A 30 -2.85 9.58 3.79
C GLY A 30 -2.21 9.52 2.41
N ALA A 31 -1.96 8.32 1.87
CA ALA A 31 -1.42 8.19 0.52
C ALA A 31 -1.87 6.89 -0.16
N ALA A 32 -2.23 6.98 -1.43
CA ALA A 32 -2.49 5.85 -2.31
C ALA A 32 -1.40 5.74 -3.39
N VAL A 33 -0.86 4.54 -3.56
CA VAL A 33 0.21 4.26 -4.52
C VAL A 33 -0.30 3.31 -5.58
N ALA A 34 -0.20 3.72 -6.86
CA ALA A 34 -0.69 2.94 -7.98
C ALA A 34 0.39 2.73 -9.06
N ASP A 35 0.21 1.69 -9.86
CA ASP A 35 1.08 1.42 -11.01
C ASP A 35 0.70 2.28 -12.23
N ALA A 36 1.50 2.16 -13.30
CA ALA A 36 1.31 2.93 -14.52
C ALA A 36 0.01 2.61 -15.28
N GLY A 37 -0.64 1.49 -14.98
CA GLY A 37 -1.94 1.14 -15.56
C GLY A 37 -3.07 2.07 -15.10
N TYR A 38 -2.90 2.73 -13.97
CA TYR A 38 -3.82 3.72 -13.44
C TYR A 38 -3.50 5.15 -13.84
N TRP A 39 -2.46 5.36 -14.66
CA TRP A 39 -2.08 6.68 -15.09
C TRP A 39 -3.14 7.30 -16.03
N SER A 40 -3.73 8.38 -15.60
CA SER A 40 -4.51 9.32 -16.42
C SER A 40 -4.57 10.67 -15.72
N GLU A 41 -4.75 11.74 -16.47
CA GLU A 41 -4.92 13.08 -15.89
C GLU A 41 -6.18 13.16 -15.02
N ALA A 42 -7.25 12.48 -15.44
CA ALA A 42 -8.48 12.38 -14.67
C ALA A 42 -8.24 11.70 -13.30
N ASN A 43 -7.48 10.60 -13.25
CA ASN A 43 -7.15 9.96 -12.00
C ASN A 43 -6.26 10.84 -11.11
N VAL A 44 -5.28 11.55 -11.69
CA VAL A 44 -4.44 12.48 -10.93
C VAL A 44 -5.26 13.64 -10.34
N ALA A 45 -6.30 14.08 -11.05
CA ALA A 45 -7.19 15.15 -10.58
C ALA A 45 -8.08 14.72 -9.39
N THR A 46 -8.17 13.41 -9.07
CA THR A 46 -8.92 12.93 -7.90
C THR A 46 -8.11 12.99 -6.59
N GLU A 47 -6.88 13.49 -6.62
CA GLU A 47 -6.07 13.73 -5.42
C GLU A 47 -6.77 14.72 -4.49
N THR A 48 -6.88 14.37 -3.21
CA THR A 48 -7.47 15.21 -2.17
C THR A 48 -6.44 15.55 -1.09
N ALA A 49 -6.79 16.45 -0.17
CA ALA A 49 -5.94 16.74 0.99
C ALA A 49 -5.74 15.50 1.88
N ASP A 50 -6.75 14.64 1.95
CA ASP A 50 -6.79 13.45 2.82
C ASP A 50 -6.17 12.22 2.16
N CYS A 51 -5.97 12.24 0.85
CA CYS A 51 -5.39 11.13 0.09
C CYS A 51 -4.44 11.62 -0.99
N GLU A 52 -3.14 11.60 -0.69
CA GLU A 52 -2.10 11.90 -1.67
C GLU A 52 -1.97 10.76 -2.68
N LEU A 53 -2.04 11.08 -3.99
CA LEU A 53 -1.85 10.09 -5.04
C LEU A 53 -0.41 10.03 -5.53
N ILE A 54 0.12 8.82 -5.63
CA ILE A 54 1.44 8.52 -6.19
C ILE A 54 1.26 7.46 -7.27
N ILE A 55 1.17 7.87 -8.53
CA ILE A 55 0.92 7.00 -9.66
C ILE A 55 2.18 6.93 -10.53
N ALA A 56 2.66 5.71 -10.83
CA ALA A 56 3.78 5.54 -11.74
C ALA A 56 3.44 6.09 -13.14
N THR A 57 4.35 6.84 -13.72
CA THR A 57 4.20 7.43 -15.06
C THR A 57 4.76 6.54 -16.15
N GLN A 58 5.51 5.50 -15.77
CA GLN A 58 6.16 4.52 -16.64
C GLN A 58 5.95 3.10 -16.09
N LYS A 59 6.16 2.09 -16.95
CA LYS A 59 6.15 0.67 -16.52
C LYS A 59 7.11 0.45 -15.36
N ASP A 60 6.75 -0.41 -14.43
CA ASP A 60 7.41 -0.57 -13.12
C ASP A 60 8.95 -0.69 -13.21
N HIS A 61 9.48 -1.51 -14.11
CA HIS A 61 10.93 -1.68 -14.28
C HIS A 61 11.64 -0.40 -14.74
N LYS A 62 11.02 0.38 -15.66
CA LYS A 62 11.53 1.66 -16.12
C LYS A 62 11.43 2.73 -15.03
N GLN A 63 10.31 2.73 -14.30
CA GLN A 63 10.10 3.65 -13.19
C GLN A 63 11.12 3.43 -12.08
N ARG A 64 11.39 2.18 -11.69
CA ARG A 64 12.40 1.85 -10.67
C ARG A 64 13.81 2.24 -11.10
N ALA A 65 14.15 2.01 -12.38
CA ALA A 65 15.45 2.45 -12.93
C ALA A 65 15.57 3.97 -12.90
N ALA A 66 14.58 4.69 -13.42
CA ALA A 66 14.56 6.14 -13.44
C ALA A 66 14.65 6.76 -12.03
N LEU A 67 14.01 6.15 -11.03
CA LEU A 67 14.05 6.64 -9.64
C LEU A 67 15.40 6.39 -8.96
N ARG A 68 16.10 5.32 -9.33
CA ARG A 68 17.43 5.00 -8.79
C ARG A 68 18.49 5.98 -9.25
N ASP A 69 18.43 6.35 -10.53
CA ASP A 69 19.49 7.11 -11.20
C ASP A 69 19.20 8.63 -11.21
N ALA A 70 17.96 9.05 -10.93
CA ALA A 70 17.57 10.44 -10.99
C ALA A 70 17.91 11.22 -9.71
N PRO A 71 18.53 12.39 -9.82
CA PRO A 71 18.74 13.26 -8.67
C PRO A 71 17.41 13.73 -8.08
N GLN A 72 17.39 13.95 -6.77
CA GLN A 72 16.21 14.51 -6.11
C GLN A 72 15.92 15.93 -6.64
N PRO A 73 14.65 16.25 -6.92
CA PRO A 73 14.29 17.55 -7.43
C PRO A 73 14.50 18.64 -6.38
N ARG A 74 15.26 19.67 -6.70
CA ARG A 74 15.53 20.82 -5.84
C ARG A 74 14.78 22.06 -6.32
N GLY A 75 14.53 22.99 -5.45
CA GLY A 75 13.96 24.29 -5.77
C GLY A 75 12.45 24.30 -6.00
N ARG A 76 11.92 25.49 -6.32
CA ARG A 76 10.49 25.73 -6.54
C ARG A 76 9.96 24.97 -7.75
N LYS A 77 8.70 24.53 -7.68
CA LYS A 77 8.01 23.87 -8.81
C LYS A 77 7.83 24.89 -9.96
N PRO A 78 8.24 24.58 -11.21
CA PRO A 78 7.95 25.42 -12.37
C PRO A 78 6.44 25.60 -12.54
N LYS A 79 6.02 26.80 -13.00
CA LYS A 79 4.58 27.13 -13.14
C LYS A 79 3.87 26.33 -14.26
N HIS A 80 4.60 25.96 -15.32
CA HIS A 80 4.06 25.36 -16.55
C HIS A 80 4.34 23.86 -16.67
N MET A 81 4.31 23.11 -15.54
CA MET A 81 4.48 21.66 -15.58
C MET A 81 3.18 20.96 -15.97
N THR A 82 3.24 20.00 -16.86
CA THR A 82 2.16 19.05 -17.15
C THR A 82 1.83 18.19 -15.92
N ALA A 83 0.66 17.56 -15.90
CA ALA A 83 0.29 16.63 -14.83
C ALA A 83 1.32 15.50 -14.69
N ARG A 84 1.84 14.99 -15.82
CA ARG A 84 2.85 13.93 -15.84
C ARG A 84 4.18 14.39 -15.24
N GLU A 85 4.68 15.55 -15.62
CA GLU A 85 5.92 16.11 -15.07
C GLU A 85 5.81 16.39 -13.57
N ARG A 86 4.64 16.87 -13.12
CA ARG A 86 4.37 17.05 -11.69
C ARG A 86 4.44 15.71 -10.93
N MET A 87 3.86 14.66 -11.49
CA MET A 87 3.89 13.32 -10.88
C MET A 87 5.30 12.74 -10.91
N ASP A 88 6.04 12.86 -12.01
CA ASP A 88 7.44 12.42 -12.10
C ASP A 88 8.33 13.15 -11.08
N ARG A 89 8.11 14.45 -10.90
CA ARG A 89 8.80 15.23 -9.87
C ARG A 89 8.43 14.74 -8.47
N LYS A 90 7.14 14.44 -8.21
CA LYS A 90 6.64 13.92 -6.94
C LYS A 90 7.26 12.58 -6.60
N LEU A 91 7.30 11.64 -7.55
CA LEU A 91 7.94 10.34 -7.43
C LEU A 91 9.44 10.42 -7.10
N ARG A 92 10.15 11.44 -7.60
CA ARG A 92 11.59 11.67 -7.36
C ARG A 92 11.88 12.34 -6.00
N THR A 93 10.89 12.86 -5.29
CA THR A 93 11.10 13.34 -3.92
C THR A 93 11.44 12.16 -3.01
N GLN A 94 12.18 12.40 -1.92
CA GLN A 94 12.51 11.35 -0.94
C GLN A 94 11.26 10.63 -0.45
N GLN A 95 10.22 11.36 -0.09
CA GLN A 95 8.96 10.82 0.41
C GLN A 95 8.21 10.02 -0.68
N GLY A 96 8.09 10.57 -1.89
CA GLY A 96 7.43 9.90 -3.02
C GLY A 96 8.15 8.61 -3.42
N HIS A 97 9.50 8.65 -3.48
CA HIS A 97 10.31 7.48 -3.77
C HIS A 97 10.14 6.39 -2.70
N GLU A 98 10.19 6.75 -1.43
CA GLU A 98 10.02 5.79 -0.35
C GLU A 98 8.64 5.15 -0.35
N ARG A 99 7.57 5.95 -0.52
CA ARG A 99 6.19 5.44 -0.63
C ARG A 99 6.03 4.50 -1.84
N TYR A 100 6.55 4.89 -3.01
CA TYR A 100 6.48 4.05 -4.20
C TYR A 100 7.24 2.73 -4.02
N ARG A 101 8.42 2.76 -3.39
CA ARG A 101 9.21 1.55 -3.09
C ARG A 101 8.45 0.55 -2.21
N ARG A 102 7.69 1.04 -1.23
CA ARG A 102 6.88 0.19 -0.33
C ARG A 102 5.80 -0.59 -1.05
N ARG A 103 5.34 -0.15 -2.23
CA ARG A 103 4.33 -0.85 -3.02
C ARG A 103 4.72 -2.31 -3.31
N GLY A 104 5.92 -2.54 -3.83
CA GLY A 104 6.39 -3.89 -4.12
C GLY A 104 6.54 -4.77 -2.88
N ALA A 105 6.87 -4.18 -1.73
CA ALA A 105 7.01 -4.91 -0.48
C ALA A 105 5.66 -5.22 0.21
N SER A 106 4.58 -4.53 -0.14
CA SER A 106 3.28 -4.71 0.53
C SER A 106 2.31 -5.59 -0.24
N VAL A 107 2.26 -5.51 -1.56
CA VAL A 107 1.25 -6.19 -2.38
C VAL A 107 1.77 -7.50 -2.96
N GLU A 108 2.94 -7.48 -3.61
CA GLU A 108 3.51 -8.67 -4.26
C GLU A 108 3.74 -9.86 -3.32
N PRO A 109 4.30 -9.67 -2.09
CA PRO A 109 4.48 -10.76 -1.14
C PRO A 109 3.18 -11.39 -0.65
N VAL A 110 2.09 -10.59 -0.55
CA VAL A 110 0.77 -11.10 -0.14
C VAL A 110 0.27 -12.11 -1.16
N PHE A 111 0.25 -11.74 -2.45
CA PHE A 111 -0.15 -12.64 -3.52
C PHE A 111 0.77 -13.85 -3.66
N GLY A 112 2.09 -13.67 -3.50
CA GLY A 112 3.05 -14.78 -3.45
C GLY A 112 2.71 -15.78 -2.35
N GLN A 113 2.48 -15.30 -1.13
CA GLN A 113 2.12 -16.16 0.00
C GLN A 113 0.78 -16.86 -0.19
N MET A 114 -0.23 -16.18 -0.75
CA MET A 114 -1.52 -16.80 -1.05
C MET A 114 -1.38 -17.91 -2.10
N LYS A 115 -0.62 -17.67 -3.17
CA LYS A 115 -0.38 -18.65 -4.23
C LYS A 115 0.42 -19.87 -3.76
N ASP A 116 1.46 -19.65 -2.97
CA ASP A 116 2.39 -20.73 -2.57
C ASP A 116 1.93 -21.49 -1.32
N ARG A 117 1.43 -20.77 -0.31
CA ARG A 117 1.07 -21.38 0.98
C ARG A 117 -0.39 -21.74 1.13
N GLN A 118 -1.26 -21.19 0.30
CA GLN A 118 -2.69 -21.47 0.33
C GLN A 118 -3.17 -22.11 -0.99
N SER A 119 -2.26 -22.40 -1.92
CA SER A 119 -2.57 -22.96 -3.24
C SER A 119 -3.55 -22.13 -4.06
N ALA A 120 -3.67 -20.82 -3.77
CA ALA A 120 -4.58 -19.88 -4.44
C ALA A 120 -4.07 -19.47 -5.84
N ARG A 121 -3.63 -20.43 -6.64
CA ARG A 121 -3.14 -20.19 -8.03
C ARG A 121 -4.28 -20.12 -9.04
N ARG A 122 -5.39 -20.75 -8.73
CA ARG A 122 -6.62 -20.78 -9.53
C ARG A 122 -7.81 -20.94 -8.60
N PHE A 123 -8.95 -20.44 -9.02
CA PHE A 123 -10.19 -20.69 -8.30
C PHE A 123 -10.64 -22.14 -8.50
N SER A 124 -11.10 -22.75 -7.43
CA SER A 124 -11.70 -24.09 -7.44
C SER A 124 -13.17 -24.06 -7.85
N MET A 125 -13.82 -22.92 -7.64
CA MET A 125 -15.23 -22.70 -7.97
C MET A 125 -15.41 -21.90 -9.25
N ARG A 126 -16.62 -21.98 -9.84
CA ARG A 126 -17.05 -21.23 -11.03
C ARG A 126 -18.16 -20.25 -10.65
N GLY A 127 -18.20 -19.12 -11.35
CA GLY A 127 -19.16 -18.03 -11.12
C GLY A 127 -18.58 -16.95 -10.18
N LEU A 128 -18.97 -15.72 -10.43
CA LEU A 128 -18.38 -14.55 -9.78
C LEU A 128 -18.52 -14.57 -8.26
N ASP A 129 -19.72 -14.88 -7.75
CA ASP A 129 -19.99 -14.84 -6.31
C ASP A 129 -19.22 -15.93 -5.56
N ARG A 130 -19.14 -17.13 -6.14
CA ARG A 130 -18.38 -18.24 -5.55
C ARG A 130 -16.88 -17.96 -5.55
N CYS A 131 -16.34 -17.45 -6.67
CA CYS A 131 -14.93 -17.03 -6.73
C CYS A 131 -14.63 -15.89 -5.76
N ARG A 132 -15.57 -14.95 -5.58
CA ARG A 132 -15.45 -13.88 -4.59
C ARG A 132 -15.43 -14.42 -3.16
N GLY A 133 -16.29 -15.39 -2.86
CA GLY A 133 -16.28 -16.10 -1.56
C GLY A 133 -14.96 -16.81 -1.29
N GLU A 134 -14.47 -17.57 -2.27
CA GLU A 134 -13.16 -18.26 -2.19
C GLU A 134 -12.01 -17.26 -1.99
N TRP A 135 -12.01 -16.16 -2.72
CA TRP A 135 -11.02 -15.10 -2.56
C TRP A 135 -11.04 -14.49 -1.16
N ASN A 136 -12.23 -14.17 -0.63
CA ASN A 136 -12.39 -13.62 0.71
C ASN A 136 -11.88 -14.60 1.79
N LEU A 137 -12.11 -15.90 1.61
CA LEU A 137 -11.58 -16.92 2.51
C LEU A 137 -10.03 -16.94 2.50
N HIS A 138 -9.41 -16.91 1.32
CA HIS A 138 -7.95 -16.83 1.22
C HIS A 138 -7.40 -15.56 1.87
N ALA A 139 -8.05 -14.42 1.69
CA ALA A 139 -7.66 -13.17 2.32
C ALA A 139 -7.80 -13.22 3.84
N ALA A 140 -8.89 -13.78 4.35
CA ALA A 140 -9.12 -13.97 5.78
C ALA A 140 -8.04 -14.86 6.42
N VAL A 141 -7.73 -16.00 5.81
CA VAL A 141 -6.67 -16.90 6.28
C VAL A 141 -5.30 -16.20 6.27
N HIS A 142 -5.00 -15.42 5.22
CA HIS A 142 -3.76 -14.62 5.18
C HIS A 142 -3.68 -13.64 6.36
N ASN A 143 -4.74 -12.89 6.60
CA ASN A 143 -4.82 -11.90 7.66
C ASN A 143 -4.72 -12.56 9.07
N MET A 144 -5.42 -13.65 9.31
CA MET A 144 -5.34 -14.40 10.56
C MET A 144 -3.92 -14.89 10.87
N ARG A 145 -3.23 -15.42 9.86
CA ARG A 145 -1.81 -15.85 9.98
C ARG A 145 -0.89 -14.67 10.29
N LYS A 146 -1.16 -13.51 9.73
CA LYS A 146 -0.39 -12.29 9.97
C LYS A 146 -0.59 -11.79 11.41
N LEU A 147 -1.83 -11.73 11.86
CA LEU A 147 -2.19 -11.35 13.23
C LEU A 147 -1.58 -12.31 14.26
N HIS A 148 -1.68 -13.62 14.02
CA HIS A 148 -1.08 -14.62 14.90
C HIS A 148 0.44 -14.45 15.02
N ARG A 149 1.15 -14.28 13.90
CA ARG A 149 2.59 -14.01 13.93
C ARG A 149 2.95 -12.73 14.68
N ASP A 150 2.15 -11.68 14.51
CA ASP A 150 2.41 -10.43 15.21
C ASP A 150 2.17 -10.56 16.71
N SER A 151 1.13 -11.29 17.14
CA SER A 151 0.87 -11.57 18.57
C SER A 151 1.99 -12.38 19.21
N VAL A 152 2.48 -13.42 18.54
CA VAL A 152 3.62 -14.22 19.02
C VAL A 152 4.88 -13.35 19.15
N ARG A 153 5.20 -12.57 18.12
CA ARG A 153 6.35 -11.65 18.13
C ARG A 153 6.28 -10.61 19.25
N ARG A 154 5.08 -10.09 19.53
CA ARG A 154 4.86 -9.13 20.63
C ARG A 154 5.06 -9.82 21.99
N ALA A 155 4.56 -11.04 22.16
CA ALA A 155 4.75 -11.82 23.38
C ALA A 155 6.22 -12.14 23.64
N GLU A 156 6.98 -12.52 22.60
CA GLU A 156 8.42 -12.76 22.70
C GLU A 156 9.19 -11.50 23.12
N LYS A 157 8.92 -10.37 22.45
CA LYS A 157 9.53 -9.08 22.81
C LYS A 157 9.20 -8.62 24.22
N ALA A 158 7.99 -8.91 24.71
CA ALA A 158 7.60 -8.60 26.08
C ALA A 158 8.40 -9.42 27.10
N LYS A 159 8.75 -10.66 26.79
CA LYS A 159 9.59 -11.53 27.63
C LYS A 159 11.06 -11.09 27.64
N GLU A 160 11.59 -10.56 26.54
CA GLU A 160 12.99 -10.10 26.46
C GLU A 160 13.25 -8.77 27.20
N LYS A 161 12.23 -7.89 27.30
CA LYS A 161 12.40 -6.57 27.95
C LYS A 161 12.82 -6.67 29.44
N PRO A 162 12.25 -7.51 30.32
CA PRO A 162 12.67 -7.61 31.71
C PRO A 162 14.08 -8.21 31.88
N ALA A 163 14.50 -9.14 31.00
CA ALA A 163 15.81 -9.74 31.06
C ALA A 163 16.96 -8.76 30.76
N LYS A 164 16.75 -7.78 29.87
CA LYS A 164 17.72 -6.72 29.57
C LYS A 164 17.82 -5.67 30.66
N ARG A 165 16.72 -5.39 31.38
CA ARG A 165 16.72 -4.46 32.53
C ARG A 165 17.49 -5.03 33.72
N ALA A 166 17.39 -6.33 33.97
CA ALA A 166 18.11 -7.00 35.06
C ALA A 166 19.64 -7.08 34.84
N LYS A 167 20.07 -7.18 33.58
CA LYS A 167 21.51 -7.24 33.21
C LYS A 167 22.21 -5.87 33.17
N GLY A 168 21.47 -4.76 33.13
CA GLY A 168 22.02 -3.41 33.11
C GLY A 168 22.08 -2.74 34.50
N ALA A 169 21.63 -3.44 35.55
CA ALA A 169 21.61 -2.94 36.94
C ALA A 169 22.64 -3.65 37.86
N ALA A 170 23.51 -4.46 37.28
CA ALA A 170 24.68 -5.10 37.91
C ALA A 170 25.97 -4.54 37.30
#